data_f35808aab20455b10b7974e70351d1e3
#
_entry.id   f35808aab20455b10b7974e70351d1e3
#
_cell.length_a   1.000
_cell.length_b   1.000
_cell.length_c   1.000
_cell.angle_alpha   90.00
_cell.angle_beta   90.00
_cell.angle_gamma   90.00
#
_symmetry.space_group_name_H-M   'P 1'
#
loop_
_entity.id
_entity.type
_entity.pdbx_description
1 polymer ?
#
loop_
_entity_poly.entity_id
_entity_poly.type
_entity_poly.pdbx_seq_one_letter_code
_entity_poly.pdbx_strand_id
1 'polypeptide(L)'
;MLGNDDLQVRWWKLEEKLVERFGKKPDVESVLFLIGIQEFGEIRKKFSKEQKQDLMHIAICTVLTPSGYYELSHVDEEGWPHFQQLKPMPVMLPHEQEAFLKDHILLYFQNQGLA
;
A
#
# COMPACT_ATOMS: atom_id res chain seq x y z
N MET A 1 4.35 -11.19 -22.76
CA MET A 1 4.70 -11.10 -22.38
C MET A 1 4.79 -10.18 -21.74
N LEU A 2 4.73 -9.67 -21.47
CA LEU A 2 4.71 -8.51 -20.88
C LEU A 2 3.79 -8.45 -19.77
N GLY A 3 3.09 -7.46 -19.37
CA GLY A 3 2.08 -7.38 -18.34
C GLY A 3 2.41 -8.15 -17.07
N ASN A 4 1.81 -9.31 -16.89
CA ASN A 4 1.98 -10.10 -15.67
C ASN A 4 3.43 -10.50 -15.39
N ASP A 5 4.18 -10.84 -16.43
CA ASP A 5 5.59 -11.19 -16.27
C ASP A 5 6.40 -9.98 -15.80
N ASP A 6 6.13 -8.82 -16.37
CA ASP A 6 6.80 -7.59 -15.98
C ASP A 6 6.45 -7.20 -14.54
N LEU A 7 5.18 -7.29 -14.18
CA LEU A 7 4.73 -7.02 -12.82
C LEU A 7 5.39 -7.96 -11.83
N GLN A 8 5.46 -9.25 -12.14
CA GLN A 8 6.06 -10.24 -11.27
C GLN A 8 7.54 -9.96 -11.05
N VAL A 9 8.27 -9.59 -12.10
CA VAL A 9 9.70 -9.26 -12.00
C VAL A 9 9.90 -8.02 -11.14
N ARG A 10 9.09 -6.98 -11.35
CA ARG A 10 9.16 -5.75 -10.57
C ARG A 10 8.83 -6.01 -9.10
N TRP A 11 7.87 -6.89 -8.84
CA TRP A 11 7.50 -7.25 -7.48
C TRP A 11 8.63 -8.00 -6.77
N TRP A 12 9.26 -8.95 -7.46
CA TRP A 12 10.41 -9.67 -6.90
C TRP A 12 11.56 -8.73 -6.54
N LYS A 13 11.82 -7.74 -7.37
CA LYS A 13 12.87 -6.76 -7.07
C LYS A 13 12.54 -5.94 -5.84
N LEU A 14 11.28 -5.57 -5.67
CA LEU A 14 10.84 -4.87 -4.46
C LEU A 14 10.97 -5.78 -3.24
N GLU A 15 10.57 -7.04 -3.35
CA GLU A 15 10.68 -7.99 -2.25
C GLU A 15 12.14 -8.14 -1.79
N GLU A 16 13.08 -8.20 -2.73
CA GLU A 16 14.50 -8.29 -2.40
C GLU A 16 14.95 -7.09 -1.56
N LYS A 17 14.54 -5.90 -1.94
CA LYS A 17 14.87 -4.69 -1.18
C LYS A 17 14.26 -4.69 0.21
N LEU A 18 13.04 -5.20 0.32
CA LEU A 18 12.36 -5.28 1.62
C LEU A 18 12.98 -6.34 2.52
N VAL A 19 13.43 -7.46 1.96
CA VAL A 19 14.15 -8.49 2.71
C VAL A 19 15.44 -7.92 3.29
N GLU A 20 16.19 -7.17 2.50
CA GLU A 20 17.41 -6.53 2.99
C GLU A 20 17.12 -5.59 4.16
N ARG A 21 15.99 -4.89 4.12
CA ARG A 21 15.64 -3.89 5.11
C ARG A 21 15.02 -4.47 6.36
N PHE A 22 14.18 -5.49 6.22
CA PHE A 22 13.36 -6.02 7.32
C PHE A 22 13.67 -7.46 7.68
N GLY A 23 14.57 -8.11 6.96
CA GLY A 23 15.06 -9.43 7.31
C GLY A 23 14.22 -10.60 6.85
N LYS A 24 13.04 -10.35 6.27
CA LYS A 24 12.20 -11.43 5.73
C LYS A 24 11.32 -10.91 4.61
N LYS A 25 10.84 -11.85 3.80
CA LYS A 25 10.01 -11.55 2.64
C LYS A 25 8.57 -11.25 3.08
N PRO A 26 8.08 -10.02 2.91
CA PRO A 26 6.72 -9.67 3.31
C PRO A 26 5.70 -10.08 2.24
N ASP A 27 4.49 -10.41 2.66
CA ASP A 27 3.38 -10.57 1.74
C ASP A 27 2.72 -9.20 1.47
N VAL A 28 1.68 -9.19 0.63
CA VAL A 28 1.00 -7.95 0.26
C VAL A 28 0.43 -7.24 1.50
N GLU A 29 -0.18 -7.99 2.42
CA GLU A 29 -0.73 -7.41 3.64
C GLU A 29 0.34 -6.74 4.49
N SER A 30 1.48 -7.40 4.64
CA SER A 30 2.60 -6.84 5.42
C SER A 30 3.13 -5.57 4.77
N VAL A 31 3.25 -5.54 3.45
CA VAL A 31 3.71 -4.35 2.73
C VAL A 31 2.72 -3.21 2.92
N LEU A 32 1.42 -3.47 2.80
CA LEU A 32 0.40 -2.46 3.03
C LEU A 32 0.45 -1.92 4.46
N PHE A 33 0.65 -2.80 5.44
CA PHE A 33 0.79 -2.38 6.82
C PHE A 33 1.97 -1.42 7.01
N LEU A 34 3.11 -1.72 6.38
CA LEU A 34 4.28 -0.84 6.42
C LEU A 34 3.98 0.52 5.81
N ILE A 35 3.27 0.54 4.69
CA ILE A 35 2.87 1.79 4.04
C ILE A 35 1.95 2.59 4.97
N GLY A 36 0.99 1.91 5.60
CA GLY A 36 0.07 2.56 6.54
C GLY A 36 0.80 3.21 7.70
N ILE A 37 1.79 2.52 8.27
CA ILE A 37 2.60 3.07 9.35
C ILE A 37 3.39 4.28 8.86
N GLN A 38 3.96 4.21 7.67
CA GLN A 38 4.72 5.31 7.11
C GLN A 38 3.84 6.54 6.89
N GLU A 39 2.65 6.36 6.38
CA GLU A 39 1.73 7.47 6.10
C GLU A 39 1.12 8.04 7.37
N PHE A 40 0.93 7.22 8.40
CA PHE A 40 0.51 7.71 9.71
C PHE A 40 1.64 8.53 10.35
N GLY A 41 2.89 8.14 10.07
CA GLY A 41 4.07 8.90 10.53
C GLY A 41 4.41 8.71 11.99
N GLU A 42 3.78 7.79 12.67
CA GLU A 42 4.02 7.54 14.08
C GLU A 42 4.25 6.05 14.32
N ILE A 43 5.37 5.70 14.93
CA ILE A 43 5.70 4.32 15.26
C ILE A 43 5.28 4.06 16.69
N ARG A 44 4.39 3.09 16.87
CA ARG A 44 3.94 2.66 18.20
C ARG A 44 4.43 1.25 18.45
N LYS A 45 4.71 0.94 19.71
CA LYS A 45 5.12 -0.41 20.10
C LYS A 45 4.03 -1.43 19.78
N LYS A 46 2.78 -1.01 19.86
CA LYS A 46 1.65 -1.90 19.69
C LYS A 46 0.46 -1.15 19.11
N PHE A 47 -0.16 -1.76 18.10
CA PHE A 47 -1.42 -1.29 17.55
C PHE A 47 -2.52 -2.26 17.92
N SER A 48 -3.71 -1.77 18.22
CA SER A 48 -4.87 -2.62 18.41
C SER A 48 -5.27 -3.25 17.07
N LYS A 49 -6.12 -4.27 17.13
CA LYS A 49 -6.63 -4.90 15.91
C LYS A 49 -7.35 -3.89 15.01
N GLU A 50 -8.16 -3.02 15.62
CA GLU A 50 -8.88 -1.98 14.89
C GLU A 50 -7.91 -0.99 14.24
N GLN A 51 -6.87 -0.58 14.97
CA GLN A 51 -5.87 0.34 14.45
C GLN A 51 -5.10 -0.29 13.28
N LYS A 52 -4.80 -1.58 13.35
CA LYS A 52 -4.15 -2.28 12.24
C LYS A 52 -5.03 -2.29 10.99
N GLN A 53 -6.33 -2.47 11.15
CA GLN A 53 -7.27 -2.39 10.03
C GLN A 53 -7.33 -0.99 9.46
N ASP A 54 -7.29 0.03 10.32
CA ASP A 54 -7.26 1.42 9.88
C ASP A 54 -5.99 1.72 9.09
N LEU A 55 -4.84 1.21 9.54
CA LEU A 55 -3.58 1.39 8.82
C LEU A 55 -3.61 0.72 7.45
N MET A 56 -4.20 -0.47 7.35
CA MET A 56 -4.38 -1.15 6.07
C MET A 56 -5.26 -0.33 5.12
N HIS A 57 -6.33 0.24 5.64
CA HIS A 57 -7.23 1.08 4.85
C HIS A 57 -6.51 2.33 4.35
N ILE A 58 -5.75 2.98 5.22
CA ILE A 58 -4.94 4.15 4.86
C ILE A 58 -3.97 3.78 3.73
N ALA A 59 -3.32 2.64 3.83
CA ALA A 59 -2.38 2.19 2.80
C ALA A 59 -3.06 2.01 1.46
N ILE A 60 -4.20 1.33 1.44
CA ILE A 60 -4.96 1.10 0.21
C ILE A 60 -5.36 2.44 -0.42
N CYS A 61 -5.90 3.36 0.37
CA CYS A 61 -6.29 4.67 -0.13
C CYS A 61 -5.09 5.45 -0.66
N THR A 62 -3.96 5.38 0.03
CA THR A 62 -2.74 6.08 -0.35
C THR A 62 -2.21 5.58 -1.70
N VAL A 63 -2.11 4.26 -1.88
CA VAL A 63 -1.55 3.72 -3.13
C VAL A 63 -2.48 3.93 -4.31
N LEU A 64 -3.77 4.09 -4.07
CA LEU A 64 -4.76 4.31 -5.13
C LEU A 64 -5.00 5.79 -5.43
N THR A 65 -4.42 6.70 -4.66
CA THR A 65 -4.57 8.14 -4.87
C THR A 65 -4.00 8.59 -6.23
N PRO A 66 -2.80 8.17 -6.66
CA PRO A 66 -2.29 8.60 -7.96
C PRO A 66 -3.17 8.22 -9.14
N SER A 67 -3.94 7.15 -9.01
CA SER A 67 -4.86 6.71 -10.08
C SER A 67 -6.25 7.33 -9.97
N GLY A 68 -6.46 8.22 -9.01
CA GLY A 68 -7.70 8.98 -8.91
C GLY A 68 -8.85 8.27 -8.22
N TYR A 69 -8.62 7.19 -7.50
CA TYR A 69 -9.67 6.49 -6.78
C TYR A 69 -9.99 7.13 -5.44
N TYR A 70 -8.98 7.71 -4.81
CA TYR A 70 -9.11 8.35 -3.49
C TYR A 70 -8.31 9.63 -3.46
N GLU A 71 -8.69 10.53 -2.55
CA GLU A 71 -7.86 11.69 -2.23
C GLU A 71 -7.87 11.92 -0.73
N LEU A 72 -6.81 12.49 -0.22
CA LEU A 72 -6.71 12.84 1.19
C LEU A 72 -7.70 13.98 1.47
N SER A 73 -8.61 13.75 2.40
CA SER A 73 -9.58 14.76 2.83
C SER A 73 -8.97 15.66 3.91
N HIS A 74 -8.52 15.06 4.98
CA HIS A 74 -7.93 15.79 6.11
C HIS A 74 -7.18 14.81 7.02
N VAL A 75 -6.40 15.37 7.93
CA VAL A 75 -5.75 14.62 9.00
C VAL A 75 -6.44 15.06 10.29
N ASP A 76 -6.90 14.12 11.12
CA ASP A 76 -7.62 14.45 12.34
C ASP A 76 -6.66 14.87 13.46
N GLU A 77 -7.22 15.22 14.62
CA GLU A 77 -6.45 15.72 15.76
C GLU A 77 -5.43 14.70 16.29
N GLU A 78 -5.70 13.42 16.10
CA GLU A 78 -4.81 12.34 16.54
C GLU A 78 -3.75 11.98 15.51
N GLY A 79 -3.78 12.64 14.35
CA GLY A 79 -2.81 12.41 13.28
C GLY A 79 -3.24 11.36 12.28
N TRP A 80 -4.48 10.88 12.32
CA TRP A 80 -4.97 9.88 11.38
C TRP A 80 -5.45 10.53 10.09
N PRO A 81 -4.91 10.11 8.92
CA PRO A 81 -5.39 10.62 7.65
C PRO A 81 -6.74 10.03 7.28
N HIS A 82 -7.61 10.86 6.73
CA HIS A 82 -8.93 10.47 6.24
C HIS A 82 -9.01 10.71 4.75
N PHE A 83 -9.54 9.73 4.03
CA PHE A 83 -9.60 9.77 2.57
C PHE A 83 -11.04 9.80 2.09
N GLN A 84 -11.24 10.46 0.94
CA GLN A 84 -12.52 10.50 0.25
C GLN A 84 -12.42 9.67 -1.01
N GLN A 85 -13.38 8.79 -1.22
CA GLN A 85 -13.43 8.00 -2.45
C GLN A 85 -13.98 8.85 -3.59
N LEU A 86 -13.25 8.91 -4.70
CA LEU A 86 -13.62 9.73 -5.86
C LEU A 86 -14.36 8.93 -6.92
N LYS A 87 -14.07 7.65 -7.04
CA LYS A 87 -14.75 6.76 -7.99
C LYS A 87 -14.74 5.34 -7.46
N PRO A 88 -15.70 4.51 -7.90
CA PRO A 88 -15.76 3.13 -7.42
C PRO A 88 -14.59 2.31 -7.93
N MET A 89 -14.21 1.31 -7.14
CA MET A 89 -13.19 0.34 -7.54
C MET A 89 -13.75 -0.55 -8.64
N PRO A 90 -12.92 -0.95 -9.62
CA PRO A 90 -13.38 -1.88 -10.64
C PRO A 90 -13.73 -3.23 -10.03
N VAL A 91 -14.68 -3.91 -10.64
CA VAL A 91 -15.04 -5.27 -10.23
C VAL A 91 -13.97 -6.22 -10.77
N MET A 92 -13.32 -6.95 -9.87
CA MET A 92 -12.20 -7.81 -10.22
C MET A 92 -12.29 -9.15 -9.48
N LEU A 93 -11.73 -10.17 -10.10
CA LEU A 93 -11.53 -11.46 -9.43
C LEU A 93 -10.39 -11.31 -8.40
N PRO A 94 -10.34 -12.20 -7.38
CA PRO A 94 -9.33 -12.07 -6.33
C PRO A 94 -7.89 -11.95 -6.83
N HIS A 95 -7.49 -12.75 -7.83
CA HIS A 95 -6.13 -12.68 -8.36
C HIS A 95 -5.88 -11.37 -9.13
N GLU A 96 -6.92 -10.81 -9.73
CA GLU A 96 -6.84 -9.52 -10.40
C GLU A 96 -6.69 -8.39 -9.39
N GLN A 97 -7.39 -8.50 -8.25
CA GLN A 97 -7.26 -7.53 -7.17
C GLN A 97 -5.84 -7.52 -6.61
N GLU A 98 -5.25 -8.69 -6.44
CA GLU A 98 -3.88 -8.78 -5.94
C GLU A 98 -2.89 -8.11 -6.91
N ALA A 99 -3.02 -8.40 -8.20
CA ALA A 99 -2.17 -7.79 -9.23
C ALA A 99 -2.36 -6.27 -9.27
N PHE A 100 -3.59 -5.82 -9.17
CA PHE A 100 -3.95 -4.41 -9.15
C PHE A 100 -3.29 -3.69 -7.98
N LEU A 101 -3.36 -4.27 -6.78
CA LEU A 101 -2.73 -3.69 -5.59
C LEU A 101 -1.22 -3.72 -5.70
N LYS A 102 -0.64 -4.81 -6.18
CA LYS A 102 0.82 -4.90 -6.36
C LYS A 102 1.34 -3.82 -7.30
N ASP A 103 0.63 -3.56 -8.38
CA ASP A 103 1.01 -2.53 -9.35
C ASP A 103 1.00 -1.15 -8.69
N HIS A 104 -0.02 -0.86 -7.89
CA HIS A 104 -0.13 0.43 -7.19
C HIS A 104 0.87 0.55 -6.03
N ILE A 105 1.19 -0.54 -5.35
CA ILE A 105 2.22 -0.55 -4.33
C ILE A 105 3.58 -0.24 -4.96
N LEU A 106 3.87 -0.82 -6.12
CA LEU A 106 5.10 -0.54 -6.84
C LEU A 106 5.19 0.94 -7.22
N LEU A 107 4.09 1.52 -7.70
CA LEU A 107 4.04 2.93 -8.02
C LEU A 107 4.33 3.79 -6.78
N TYR A 108 3.75 3.43 -5.64
CA TYR A 108 4.02 4.13 -4.39
C TYR A 108 5.51 4.13 -4.06
N PHE A 109 6.16 2.98 -4.11
CA PHE A 109 7.58 2.89 -3.79
C PHE A 109 8.45 3.57 -4.83
N GLN A 110 8.07 3.58 -6.10
CA GLN A 110 8.76 4.36 -7.12
C GLN A 110 8.72 5.85 -6.79
N ASN A 111 7.56 6.33 -6.38
CA ASN A 111 7.38 7.74 -6.00
C ASN A 111 8.17 8.09 -4.73
N GLN A 112 8.44 7.10 -3.88
CA GLN A 112 9.26 7.28 -2.69
C GLN A 112 10.75 7.09 -2.96
N GLY A 113 11.12 6.74 -4.19
CA GLY A 113 12.52 6.52 -4.56
C GLY A 113 13.07 5.16 -4.18
N LEU A 114 12.23 4.19 -3.85
CA LEU A 114 12.65 2.85 -3.43
C LEU A 114 12.57 1.80 -4.52
N ALA A 115 11.85 2.05 -5.58
CA ALA A 115 11.69 1.08 -6.65
C ALA A 115 11.96 1.67 -8.02
#